data_a1c43064e7e52b2a2912d075bcb13e4d
#
_entry.id   a1c43064e7e52b2a2912d075bcb13e4d
#
_cell.length_a   1.000
_cell.length_b   1.000
_cell.length_c   1.000
_cell.angle_alpha   90.00
_cell.angle_beta   90.00
_cell.angle_gamma   90.00
#
_symmetry.space_group_name_H-M   'P 1'
#
loop_
_entity.id
_entity.type
_entity.pdbx_description
1 polymer ?
#
loop_
_entity_poly.entity_id
_entity_poly.type
_entity_poly.pdbx_seq_one_letter_code
_entity_poly.pdbx_strand_id
1 'polypeptide(L)'
;MGEVGTFALVALVGLLTFAFVASAVSGVARGIHWLSNINMVLAIVLAVFVFVLGPTVLILNLLPTTIADYSAQLATMSGRTAASAGDDTASWLSSWTIFYWAWWVSWTPFVGMFLARISRGRTIRQFVVGVIVIPTSVSLVWFAVFGGSAIGVQRDGTDVASQSSTEGQLFGMLDHLPLAGVSTVLVMVLVALFFVSGADAASLVMGTLSERGTRHPSKRIVVFWGTLTGGTAALILWTGGTDALQGLQTMTIIAAAPFLLVMIGLCVSLYRDVSRDPLIVGPTKESEHERVSDTL
;
A
#
# COMPACT_ATOMS: atom_id res chain seq x y z
N MET A 1 -8.70 -22.67 16.32
CA MET A 1 -8.04 -23.14 15.07
C MET A 1 -6.69 -23.68 15.47
N GLY A 2 -6.31 -24.91 15.03
CA GLY A 2 -5.00 -25.49 15.36
C GLY A 2 -3.87 -24.60 14.83
N GLU A 3 -2.78 -24.49 15.56
CA GLU A 3 -1.59 -23.75 15.12
C GLU A 3 -1.13 -24.32 13.77
N VAL A 4 -1.17 -23.48 12.74
CA VAL A 4 -0.62 -23.84 11.43
C VAL A 4 0.89 -23.95 11.61
N GLY A 5 1.44 -25.17 11.49
CA GLY A 5 2.86 -25.40 11.72
C GLY A 5 3.72 -24.55 10.76
N THR A 6 4.90 -24.14 11.22
CA THR A 6 5.86 -23.32 10.44
C THR A 6 6.12 -23.91 9.05
N PHE A 7 6.14 -25.24 8.94
CA PHE A 7 6.31 -25.93 7.65
C PHE A 7 5.19 -25.59 6.65
N ALA A 8 3.93 -25.57 7.10
CA ALA A 8 2.80 -25.25 6.21
C ALA A 8 2.84 -23.79 5.74
N LEU A 9 3.25 -22.87 6.62
CA LEU A 9 3.43 -21.46 6.27
C LEU A 9 4.56 -21.27 5.25
N VAL A 10 5.70 -21.93 5.45
CA VAL A 10 6.83 -21.90 4.50
C VAL A 10 6.44 -22.52 3.15
N ALA A 11 5.69 -23.63 3.18
CA ALA A 11 5.19 -24.24 1.95
C ALA A 11 4.23 -23.30 1.20
N LEU A 12 3.37 -22.59 1.91
CA LEU A 12 2.49 -21.56 1.32
C LEU A 12 3.30 -20.42 0.69
N VAL A 13 4.31 -19.89 1.39
CA VAL A 13 5.21 -18.86 0.84
C VAL A 13 5.94 -19.37 -0.40
N GLY A 14 6.41 -20.64 -0.38
CA GLY A 14 7.03 -21.28 -1.53
C GLY A 14 6.07 -21.39 -2.74
N LEU A 15 4.83 -21.80 -2.50
CA LEU A 15 3.79 -21.89 -3.54
C LEU A 15 3.48 -20.52 -4.15
N LEU A 16 3.29 -19.50 -3.31
CA LEU A 16 3.04 -18.14 -3.76
C LEU A 16 4.25 -17.55 -4.51
N THR A 17 5.47 -17.87 -4.05
CA THR A 17 6.71 -17.49 -4.75
C THR A 17 6.77 -18.12 -6.13
N PHE A 18 6.48 -19.41 -6.24
CA PHE A 18 6.42 -20.09 -7.52
C PHE A 18 5.36 -19.48 -8.44
N ALA A 19 4.18 -19.15 -7.91
CA ALA A 19 3.09 -18.57 -8.67
C ALA A 19 3.48 -17.21 -9.28
N PHE A 20 4.09 -16.30 -8.50
CA PHE A 20 4.46 -15.00 -9.03
C PHE A 20 5.70 -15.07 -9.95
N VAL A 21 6.66 -15.93 -9.68
CA VAL A 21 7.80 -16.16 -10.60
C VAL A 21 7.32 -16.73 -11.94
N ALA A 22 6.39 -17.67 -11.92
CA ALA A 22 5.77 -18.21 -13.13
C ALA A 22 4.98 -17.14 -13.90
N SER A 23 4.26 -16.28 -13.20
CA SER A 23 3.58 -15.10 -13.77
C SER A 23 4.57 -14.16 -14.45
N ALA A 24 5.66 -13.82 -13.77
CA ALA A 24 6.72 -12.95 -14.29
C ALA A 24 7.38 -13.49 -15.57
N VAL A 25 7.56 -14.80 -15.68
CA VAL A 25 8.15 -15.45 -16.88
C VAL A 25 7.19 -15.51 -18.05
N SER A 26 5.89 -15.74 -17.79
CA SER A 26 4.88 -15.99 -18.81
C SER A 26 4.54 -14.77 -19.68
N GLY A 27 4.85 -13.57 -19.23
CA GLY A 27 4.64 -12.33 -19.99
C GLY A 27 4.04 -11.23 -19.13
N VAL A 28 4.91 -10.53 -18.48
CA VAL A 28 4.69 -9.58 -17.37
C VAL A 28 3.52 -8.59 -17.59
N ALA A 29 3.37 -8.02 -18.77
CA ALA A 29 2.40 -6.94 -18.95
C ALA A 29 0.93 -7.39 -18.92
N ARG A 30 0.58 -8.53 -19.54
CA ARG A 30 -0.81 -9.01 -19.58
C ARG A 30 -1.24 -9.68 -18.27
N GLY A 31 -0.34 -10.44 -17.64
CA GLY A 31 -0.62 -11.15 -16.40
C GLY A 31 -0.89 -10.19 -15.26
N ILE A 32 -0.05 -9.18 -15.07
CA ILE A 32 -0.19 -8.15 -14.01
C ILE A 32 -1.50 -7.39 -14.17
N HIS A 33 -1.83 -6.93 -15.39
CA HIS A 33 -3.08 -6.20 -15.61
C HIS A 33 -4.32 -7.04 -15.32
N TRP A 34 -4.30 -8.31 -15.70
CA TRP A 34 -5.44 -9.21 -15.48
C TRP A 34 -5.62 -9.54 -14.00
N LEU A 35 -4.54 -9.90 -13.30
CA LEU A 35 -4.53 -10.15 -11.85
C LEU A 35 -4.97 -8.91 -11.06
N SER A 36 -4.45 -7.74 -11.40
CA SER A 36 -4.82 -6.48 -10.76
C SER A 36 -6.29 -6.13 -10.96
N ASN A 37 -6.83 -6.33 -12.17
CA ASN A 37 -8.24 -6.09 -12.45
C ASN A 37 -9.15 -7.06 -11.69
N ILE A 38 -8.81 -8.35 -11.64
CA ILE A 38 -9.55 -9.33 -10.84
C ILE A 38 -9.50 -8.94 -9.36
N ASN A 39 -8.33 -8.60 -8.86
CA ASN A 39 -8.18 -8.20 -7.46
C ASN A 39 -9.05 -6.99 -7.11
N MET A 40 -9.08 -5.98 -8.00
CA MET A 40 -9.95 -4.82 -7.83
C MET A 40 -11.44 -5.20 -7.82
N VAL A 41 -11.87 -6.06 -8.74
CA VAL A 41 -13.27 -6.53 -8.79
C VAL A 41 -13.62 -7.32 -7.53
N LEU A 42 -12.76 -8.24 -7.10
CA LEU A 42 -12.99 -9.03 -5.89
C LEU A 42 -13.03 -8.14 -4.64
N ALA A 43 -12.17 -7.12 -4.55
CA ALA A 43 -12.19 -6.14 -3.46
C ALA A 43 -13.51 -5.35 -3.42
N ILE A 44 -13.99 -4.90 -4.58
CA ILE A 44 -15.29 -4.22 -4.69
C ILE A 44 -16.42 -5.16 -4.28
N VAL A 45 -16.42 -6.39 -4.78
CA VAL A 45 -17.44 -7.40 -4.43
C VAL A 45 -17.45 -7.65 -2.93
N LEU A 46 -16.28 -7.80 -2.30
CA LEU A 46 -16.16 -7.98 -0.86
C LEU A 46 -16.68 -6.76 -0.09
N ALA A 47 -16.32 -5.55 -0.51
CA ALA A 47 -16.78 -4.33 0.14
C ALA A 47 -18.30 -4.15 0.02
N VAL A 48 -18.87 -4.42 -1.16
CA VAL A 48 -20.32 -4.40 -1.37
C VAL A 48 -21.01 -5.48 -0.53
N PHE A 49 -20.45 -6.68 -0.48
CA PHE A 49 -20.95 -7.78 0.34
C PHE A 49 -21.02 -7.36 1.82
N VAL A 50 -19.93 -6.85 2.39
CA VAL A 50 -19.89 -6.40 3.79
C VAL A 50 -20.81 -5.21 4.02
N PHE A 51 -20.92 -4.29 3.07
CA PHE A 51 -21.81 -3.14 3.17
C PHE A 51 -23.29 -3.56 3.19
N VAL A 52 -23.70 -4.48 2.33
CA VAL A 52 -25.11 -4.90 2.20
C VAL A 52 -25.55 -5.83 3.32
N LEU A 53 -24.67 -6.77 3.73
CA LEU A 53 -25.00 -7.77 4.74
C LEU A 53 -24.60 -7.35 6.16
N GLY A 54 -23.77 -6.34 6.29
CA GLY A 54 -23.40 -5.74 7.58
C GLY A 54 -24.38 -4.65 8.03
N PRO A 55 -24.02 -3.89 9.07
CA PRO A 55 -24.86 -2.84 9.64
C PRO A 55 -24.86 -1.59 8.75
N THR A 56 -25.49 -1.64 7.59
CA THR A 56 -25.49 -0.61 6.54
C THR A 56 -25.81 0.79 7.08
N VAL A 57 -26.83 0.90 7.95
CA VAL A 57 -27.24 2.20 8.54
C VAL A 57 -26.14 2.77 9.43
N LEU A 58 -25.48 1.93 10.22
CA LEU A 58 -24.35 2.36 11.06
C LEU A 58 -23.17 2.83 10.17
N ILE A 59 -22.84 2.09 9.11
CA ILE A 59 -21.77 2.44 8.17
C ILE A 59 -22.04 3.80 7.52
N LEU A 60 -23.28 4.02 7.04
CA LEU A 60 -23.67 5.29 6.42
C LEU A 60 -23.62 6.47 7.39
N ASN A 61 -23.95 6.26 8.66
CA ASN A 61 -23.88 7.28 9.70
C ASN A 61 -22.42 7.56 10.11
N LEU A 62 -21.58 6.52 10.17
CA LEU A 62 -20.18 6.67 10.56
C LEU A 62 -19.37 7.43 9.51
N LEU A 63 -19.66 7.28 8.22
CA LEU A 63 -18.87 7.90 7.16
C LEU A 63 -18.73 9.43 7.31
N PRO A 64 -19.83 10.23 7.37
CA PRO A 64 -19.72 11.67 7.57
C PRO A 64 -19.17 12.04 8.94
N THR A 65 -19.56 11.30 9.99
CA THR A 65 -19.11 11.57 11.36
C THR A 65 -17.61 11.40 11.51
N THR A 66 -17.06 10.30 11.01
CA THR A 66 -15.61 10.02 11.09
C THR A 66 -14.80 11.00 10.27
N ILE A 67 -15.29 11.47 9.12
CA ILE A 67 -14.63 12.52 8.32
C ILE A 67 -14.58 13.83 9.09
N ALA A 68 -15.69 14.21 9.70
CA ALA A 68 -15.79 15.44 10.50
C ALA A 68 -14.87 15.39 11.73
N ASP A 69 -14.91 14.29 12.49
CA ASP A 69 -14.09 14.10 13.70
C ASP A 69 -12.59 14.04 13.34
N TYR A 70 -12.23 13.34 12.25
CA TYR A 70 -10.85 13.31 11.75
C TYR A 70 -10.35 14.71 11.44
N SER A 71 -11.16 15.50 10.72
CA SER A 71 -10.79 16.86 10.33
C SER A 71 -10.66 17.79 11.53
N ALA A 72 -11.58 17.68 12.50
CA ALA A 72 -11.57 18.48 13.72
C ALA A 72 -10.39 18.15 14.66
N GLN A 73 -9.99 16.86 14.70
CA GLN A 73 -8.97 16.38 15.63
C GLN A 73 -7.59 16.19 15.00
N LEU A 74 -7.42 16.51 13.71
CA LEU A 74 -6.18 16.26 12.98
C LEU A 74 -4.96 16.85 13.66
N ALA A 75 -5.03 18.09 14.16
CA ALA A 75 -3.93 18.73 14.86
C ALA A 75 -3.59 18.02 16.17
N THR A 76 -4.60 17.65 16.96
CA THR A 76 -4.42 16.91 18.22
C THR A 76 -3.82 15.54 17.99
N MET A 77 -4.29 14.83 16.96
CA MET A 77 -3.77 13.50 16.60
C MET A 77 -2.34 13.57 16.11
N SER A 78 -2.00 14.59 15.32
CA SER A 78 -0.64 14.80 14.80
C SER A 78 0.37 15.19 15.89
N GLY A 79 -0.10 15.79 16.98
CA GLY A 79 0.72 16.19 18.12
C GLY A 79 0.95 15.09 19.16
N ARG A 80 0.44 13.89 18.97
CA ARG A 80 0.64 12.77 19.91
C ARG A 80 2.10 12.32 19.90
N THR A 81 2.66 12.20 21.11
CA THR A 81 4.02 11.68 21.34
C THR A 81 3.99 10.64 22.45
N ALA A 82 5.05 9.87 22.59
CA ALA A 82 5.19 8.93 23.71
C ALA A 82 5.06 9.61 25.08
N ALA A 83 5.45 10.87 25.18
CA ALA A 83 5.34 11.67 26.41
C ALA A 83 3.91 12.15 26.71
N SER A 84 3.00 12.14 25.73
CA SER A 84 1.66 12.73 25.89
C SER A 84 0.65 11.83 26.58
N ALA A 85 0.83 10.51 26.57
CA ALA A 85 -0.19 9.57 27.07
C ALA A 85 0.34 8.21 27.59
N GLY A 86 1.65 8.10 27.93
CA GLY A 86 2.23 6.93 28.57
C GLY A 86 2.63 5.79 27.64
N ASP A 87 2.99 4.64 28.22
CA ASP A 87 3.62 3.51 27.54
C ASP A 87 2.71 2.83 26.48
N ASP A 88 1.41 2.77 26.71
CA ASP A 88 0.46 2.23 25.72
C ASP A 88 0.43 3.09 24.44
N THR A 89 0.53 4.40 24.59
CA THR A 89 0.62 5.32 23.43
C THR A 89 1.96 5.18 22.72
N ALA A 90 3.05 4.98 23.44
CA ALA A 90 4.35 4.74 22.83
C ALA A 90 4.35 3.46 21.97
N SER A 91 3.78 2.38 22.50
CA SER A 91 3.63 1.11 21.78
C SER A 91 2.74 1.27 20.54
N TRP A 92 1.60 1.95 20.68
CA TRP A 92 0.70 2.23 19.57
C TRP A 92 1.37 3.08 18.47
N LEU A 93 2.08 4.15 18.84
CA LEU A 93 2.80 5.02 17.91
C LEU A 93 3.89 4.25 17.16
N SER A 94 4.61 3.36 17.86
CA SER A 94 5.63 2.51 17.23
C SER A 94 5.03 1.63 16.15
N SER A 95 3.92 0.96 16.43
CA SER A 95 3.30 -0.02 15.53
C SER A 95 2.51 0.64 14.39
N TRP A 96 1.79 1.74 14.66
CA TRP A 96 0.85 2.33 13.72
C TRP A 96 1.34 3.61 13.05
N THR A 97 2.19 4.40 13.71
CA THR A 97 2.70 5.64 13.13
C THR A 97 4.10 5.43 12.55
N ILE A 98 5.07 5.03 13.38
CA ILE A 98 6.48 4.95 12.98
C ILE A 98 6.67 3.87 11.90
N PHE A 99 6.13 2.67 12.13
CA PHE A 99 6.26 1.57 11.18
C PHE A 99 5.57 1.89 9.85
N TYR A 100 4.32 2.38 9.85
CA TYR A 100 3.60 2.69 8.61
C TYR A 100 4.27 3.82 7.82
N TRP A 101 4.74 4.87 8.46
CA TRP A 101 5.50 5.92 7.78
C TRP A 101 6.80 5.38 7.18
N ALA A 102 7.55 4.58 7.92
CA ALA A 102 8.77 3.95 7.43
C ALA A 102 8.49 3.03 6.24
N TRP A 103 7.42 2.24 6.31
CA TRP A 103 6.96 1.38 5.20
C TRP A 103 6.65 2.20 3.95
N TRP A 104 5.84 3.25 4.06
CA TRP A 104 5.54 4.14 2.94
C TRP A 104 6.79 4.78 2.35
N VAL A 105 7.70 5.27 3.18
CA VAL A 105 8.98 5.85 2.75
C VAL A 105 9.83 4.82 1.99
N SER A 106 9.92 3.59 2.46
CA SER A 106 10.67 2.51 1.81
C SER A 106 10.10 2.15 0.42
N TRP A 107 8.80 2.30 0.22
CA TRP A 107 8.11 2.03 -1.05
C TRP A 107 8.19 3.19 -2.05
N THR A 108 8.48 4.39 -1.59
CA THR A 108 8.47 5.61 -2.43
C THR A 108 9.30 5.49 -3.72
N PRO A 109 10.53 4.92 -3.74
CA PRO A 109 11.30 4.79 -4.97
C PRO A 109 10.60 3.92 -6.01
N PHE A 110 9.94 2.85 -5.57
CA PHE A 110 9.24 1.91 -6.46
C PHE A 110 7.95 2.51 -7.01
N VAL A 111 7.11 2.99 -6.12
CA VAL A 111 5.82 3.60 -6.47
C VAL A 111 6.04 4.88 -7.28
N GLY A 112 7.01 5.71 -6.92
CA GLY A 112 7.33 6.94 -7.63
C GLY A 112 7.72 6.69 -9.09
N MET A 113 8.58 5.69 -9.36
CA MET A 113 8.94 5.33 -10.73
C MET A 113 7.74 4.80 -11.54
N PHE A 114 6.89 3.99 -10.92
CA PHE A 114 5.68 3.49 -11.57
C PHE A 114 4.72 4.64 -11.91
N LEU A 115 4.43 5.49 -10.93
CA LEU A 115 3.54 6.63 -11.11
C LEU A 115 4.07 7.62 -12.16
N ALA A 116 5.38 7.89 -12.18
CA ALA A 116 5.98 8.73 -13.20
C ALA A 116 5.78 8.19 -14.63
N ARG A 117 5.80 6.86 -14.79
CA ARG A 117 5.56 6.22 -16.10
C ARG A 117 4.13 6.38 -16.60
N ILE A 118 3.15 6.16 -15.72
CA ILE A 118 1.72 6.20 -16.10
C ILE A 118 1.17 7.62 -16.18
N SER A 119 1.89 8.60 -15.63
CA SER A 119 1.44 10.00 -15.56
C SER A 119 1.94 10.88 -16.71
N ARG A 120 2.57 10.30 -17.73
CA ARG A 120 3.05 11.07 -18.90
C ARG A 120 1.92 11.82 -19.58
N GLY A 121 2.17 13.09 -19.88
CA GLY A 121 1.20 13.97 -20.53
C GLY A 121 0.15 14.58 -19.59
N ARG A 122 0.24 14.34 -18.28
CA ARG A 122 -0.61 14.97 -17.28
C ARG A 122 0.09 16.17 -16.65
N THR A 123 -0.69 17.17 -16.27
CA THR A 123 -0.15 18.30 -15.50
C THR A 123 0.18 17.87 -14.07
N ILE A 124 1.13 18.56 -13.43
CA ILE A 124 1.49 18.31 -12.01
C ILE A 124 0.25 18.40 -11.12
N ARG A 125 -0.63 19.39 -11.35
CA ARG A 125 -1.89 19.55 -10.61
C ARG A 125 -2.79 18.32 -10.73
N GLN A 126 -3.01 17.82 -11.94
CA GLN A 126 -3.84 16.63 -12.18
C GLN A 126 -3.24 15.40 -11.51
N PHE A 127 -1.91 15.26 -11.55
CA PHE A 127 -1.19 14.18 -10.90
C PHE A 127 -1.37 14.23 -9.37
N VAL A 128 -1.07 15.36 -8.73
CA VAL A 128 -1.14 15.52 -7.28
C VAL A 128 -2.56 15.31 -6.77
N VAL A 129 -3.56 15.94 -7.41
CA VAL A 129 -4.97 15.75 -7.03
C VAL A 129 -5.40 14.29 -7.18
N GLY A 130 -5.04 13.64 -8.30
CA GLY A 130 -5.38 12.24 -8.53
C GLY A 130 -4.77 11.29 -7.50
N VAL A 131 -3.49 11.47 -7.18
CA VAL A 131 -2.77 10.59 -6.23
C VAL A 131 -3.21 10.81 -4.78
N ILE A 132 -3.66 11.99 -4.41
CA ILE A 132 -4.13 12.28 -3.06
C ILE A 132 -5.61 11.94 -2.91
N VAL A 133 -6.48 12.48 -3.76
CA VAL A 133 -7.94 12.41 -3.56
C VAL A 133 -8.48 11.00 -3.79
N ILE A 134 -8.06 10.32 -4.86
CA ILE A 134 -8.63 9.02 -5.22
C ILE A 134 -8.33 7.96 -4.14
N PRO A 135 -7.07 7.70 -3.76
CA PRO A 135 -6.78 6.71 -2.73
C PRO A 135 -7.39 7.07 -1.37
N THR A 136 -7.37 8.35 -1.00
CA THR A 136 -7.98 8.80 0.27
C THR A 136 -9.48 8.54 0.30
N SER A 137 -10.20 8.86 -0.78
CA SER A 137 -11.64 8.60 -0.86
C SER A 137 -11.96 7.11 -0.77
N VAL A 138 -11.21 6.27 -1.48
CA VAL A 138 -11.34 4.80 -1.41
C VAL A 138 -11.07 4.30 0.00
N SER A 139 -10.02 4.79 0.65
CA SER A 139 -9.67 4.39 2.02
C SER A 139 -10.75 4.79 3.03
N LEU A 140 -11.31 5.99 2.92
CA LEU A 140 -12.40 6.45 3.80
C LEU A 140 -13.63 5.53 3.70
N VAL A 141 -14.04 5.20 2.48
CA VAL A 141 -15.16 4.27 2.26
C VAL A 141 -14.81 2.87 2.79
N TRP A 142 -13.60 2.39 2.52
CA TRP A 142 -13.14 1.09 2.96
C TRP A 142 -13.15 0.96 4.49
N PHE A 143 -12.56 1.93 5.18
CA PHE A 143 -12.54 1.94 6.65
C PHE A 143 -13.94 2.13 7.26
N ALA A 144 -14.83 2.90 6.64
CA ALA A 144 -16.20 3.01 7.08
C ALA A 144 -16.95 1.69 6.94
N VAL A 145 -16.77 0.95 5.83
CA VAL A 145 -17.45 -0.32 5.59
C VAL A 145 -16.92 -1.41 6.55
N PHE A 146 -15.64 -1.67 6.55
CA PHE A 146 -15.06 -2.77 7.35
C PHE A 146 -14.97 -2.40 8.84
N GLY A 147 -14.49 -1.19 9.16
CA GLY A 147 -14.43 -0.71 10.55
C GLY A 147 -15.80 -0.52 11.15
N GLY A 148 -16.74 0.05 10.40
CA GLY A 148 -18.13 0.19 10.85
C GLY A 148 -18.81 -1.14 11.10
N SER A 149 -18.54 -2.16 10.25
CA SER A 149 -19.06 -3.51 10.46
C SER A 149 -18.45 -4.17 11.70
N ALA A 150 -17.15 -4.05 11.91
CA ALA A 150 -16.47 -4.59 13.08
C ALA A 150 -17.00 -3.93 14.39
N ILE A 151 -17.19 -2.61 14.39
CA ILE A 151 -17.79 -1.87 15.51
C ILE A 151 -19.23 -2.34 15.75
N GLY A 152 -20.00 -2.59 14.70
CA GLY A 152 -21.36 -3.13 14.80
C GLY A 152 -21.37 -4.47 15.51
N VAL A 153 -20.57 -5.43 15.02
CA VAL A 153 -20.44 -6.77 15.60
C VAL A 153 -19.96 -6.72 17.07
N GLN A 154 -19.01 -5.84 17.38
CA GLN A 154 -18.55 -5.62 18.75
C GLN A 154 -19.67 -5.10 19.67
N ARG A 155 -20.50 -4.19 19.19
CA ARG A 155 -21.65 -3.65 19.94
C ARG A 155 -22.75 -4.68 20.18
N ASP A 156 -22.91 -5.63 19.26
CA ASP A 156 -23.86 -6.72 19.37
C ASP A 156 -23.43 -7.81 20.37
N GLY A 157 -22.29 -7.60 21.05
CA GLY A 157 -21.80 -8.44 22.14
C GLY A 157 -20.73 -9.45 21.75
N THR A 158 -20.27 -9.45 20.52
CA THR A 158 -19.16 -10.30 20.10
C THR A 158 -17.82 -9.57 20.27
N ASP A 159 -16.92 -10.14 21.04
CA ASP A 159 -15.63 -9.55 21.28
C ASP A 159 -14.67 -9.78 20.12
N VAL A 160 -14.75 -8.91 19.09
CA VAL A 160 -13.84 -8.91 17.95
C VAL A 160 -12.51 -8.24 18.31
N ALA A 161 -12.52 -7.28 19.22
CA ALA A 161 -11.35 -6.50 19.59
C ALA A 161 -10.31 -7.31 20.37
N SER A 162 -10.71 -8.37 21.10
CA SER A 162 -9.81 -9.23 21.87
C SER A 162 -9.06 -10.26 21.02
N GLN A 163 -9.33 -10.34 19.71
CA GLN A 163 -8.60 -11.24 18.83
C GLN A 163 -7.10 -10.92 18.85
N SER A 164 -6.26 -11.94 18.87
CA SER A 164 -4.81 -11.83 19.05
C SER A 164 -4.08 -11.16 17.89
N SER A 165 -4.73 -11.02 16.73
CA SER A 165 -4.15 -10.38 15.54
C SER A 165 -5.18 -9.56 14.79
N THR A 166 -4.70 -8.60 14.01
CA THR A 166 -5.54 -7.76 13.13
C THR A 166 -6.29 -8.60 12.09
N GLU A 167 -5.65 -9.64 11.58
CA GLU A 167 -6.27 -10.61 10.66
C GLU A 167 -7.37 -11.39 11.36
N GLY A 168 -7.15 -11.79 12.62
CA GLY A 168 -8.16 -12.44 13.45
C GLY A 168 -9.39 -11.57 13.66
N GLN A 169 -9.22 -10.27 13.81
CA GLN A 169 -10.32 -9.31 13.92
C GLN A 169 -11.16 -9.28 12.64
N LEU A 170 -10.52 -9.26 11.47
CA LEU A 170 -11.22 -9.30 10.18
C LEU A 170 -12.03 -10.59 10.04
N PHE A 171 -11.43 -11.74 10.25
CA PHE A 171 -12.13 -13.03 10.14
C PHE A 171 -13.21 -13.18 11.22
N GLY A 172 -12.96 -12.73 12.44
CA GLY A 172 -13.96 -12.71 13.50
C GLY A 172 -15.19 -11.86 13.17
N MET A 173 -14.99 -10.72 12.51
CA MET A 173 -16.10 -9.92 12.00
C MET A 173 -16.86 -10.66 10.88
N LEU A 174 -16.14 -11.27 9.92
CA LEU A 174 -16.76 -11.97 8.79
C LEU A 174 -17.53 -13.21 9.21
N ASP A 175 -17.13 -13.89 10.29
CA ASP A 175 -17.81 -15.06 10.83
C ASP A 175 -19.22 -14.74 11.35
N HIS A 176 -19.49 -13.46 11.67
CA HIS A 176 -20.81 -12.99 12.10
C HIS A 176 -21.72 -12.56 10.94
N LEU A 177 -21.18 -12.46 9.73
CA LEU A 177 -21.96 -12.13 8.55
C LEU A 177 -22.54 -13.40 7.91
N PRO A 178 -23.69 -13.31 7.22
CA PRO A 178 -24.18 -14.41 6.41
C PRO A 178 -23.12 -14.86 5.39
N LEU A 179 -23.07 -16.16 5.10
CA LEU A 179 -22.11 -16.73 4.16
C LEU A 179 -20.62 -16.56 4.56
N ALA A 180 -20.33 -16.63 5.86
CA ALA A 180 -18.98 -16.49 6.42
C ALA A 180 -17.92 -17.32 5.68
N GLY A 181 -18.21 -18.58 5.35
CA GLY A 181 -17.28 -19.42 4.59
C GLY A 181 -16.95 -18.89 3.19
N VAL A 182 -17.92 -18.28 2.50
CA VAL A 182 -17.72 -17.69 1.18
C VAL A 182 -16.86 -16.42 1.30
N SER A 183 -17.17 -15.54 2.24
CA SER A 183 -16.39 -14.31 2.46
C SER A 183 -14.96 -14.61 2.89
N THR A 184 -14.75 -15.62 3.75
CA THR A 184 -13.42 -16.09 4.15
C THR A 184 -12.61 -16.57 2.94
N VAL A 185 -13.16 -17.43 2.09
CA VAL A 185 -12.49 -17.90 0.87
C VAL A 185 -12.20 -16.72 -0.07
N LEU A 186 -13.14 -15.79 -0.24
CA LEU A 186 -12.96 -14.60 -1.06
C LEU A 186 -11.80 -13.74 -0.58
N VAL A 187 -11.69 -13.51 0.74
CA VAL A 187 -10.57 -12.77 1.34
C VAL A 187 -9.25 -13.51 1.11
N MET A 188 -9.20 -14.81 1.32
CA MET A 188 -7.98 -15.61 1.11
C MET A 188 -7.49 -15.52 -0.35
N VAL A 189 -8.41 -15.65 -1.32
CA VAL A 189 -8.09 -15.50 -2.75
C VAL A 189 -7.62 -14.08 -3.06
N LEU A 190 -8.31 -13.06 -2.53
CA LEU A 190 -7.96 -11.67 -2.71
C LEU A 190 -6.55 -11.35 -2.20
N VAL A 191 -6.21 -11.81 -0.99
CA VAL A 191 -4.88 -11.63 -0.39
C VAL A 191 -3.81 -12.33 -1.21
N ALA A 192 -4.07 -13.57 -1.67
CA ALA A 192 -3.13 -14.33 -2.50
C ALA A 192 -2.87 -13.61 -3.85
N LEU A 193 -3.92 -13.16 -4.54
CA LEU A 193 -3.80 -12.42 -5.80
C LEU A 193 -3.10 -11.07 -5.61
N PHE A 194 -3.39 -10.37 -4.52
CA PHE A 194 -2.74 -9.11 -4.18
C PHE A 194 -1.24 -9.32 -3.93
N PHE A 195 -0.87 -10.36 -3.17
CA PHE A 195 0.52 -10.72 -2.94
C PHE A 195 1.25 -11.04 -4.25
N VAL A 196 0.68 -11.91 -5.10
CA VAL A 196 1.29 -12.30 -6.39
C VAL A 196 1.49 -11.08 -7.28
N SER A 197 0.48 -10.21 -7.43
CA SER A 197 0.58 -9.00 -8.26
C SER A 197 1.60 -7.99 -7.73
N GLY A 198 1.67 -7.82 -6.42
CA GLY A 198 2.63 -6.93 -5.75
C GLY A 198 4.07 -7.45 -5.88
N ALA A 199 4.29 -8.74 -5.69
CA ALA A 199 5.59 -9.38 -5.84
C ALA A 199 6.11 -9.33 -7.29
N ASP A 200 5.23 -9.52 -8.28
CA ASP A 200 5.55 -9.32 -9.70
C ASP A 200 6.04 -7.90 -9.97
N ALA A 201 5.28 -6.90 -9.51
CA ALA A 201 5.63 -5.51 -9.70
C ALA A 201 6.96 -5.15 -9.03
N ALA A 202 7.19 -5.62 -7.80
CA ALA A 202 8.45 -5.40 -7.07
C ALA A 202 9.64 -6.04 -7.80
N SER A 203 9.51 -7.29 -8.24
CA SER A 203 10.56 -8.00 -8.97
C SER A 203 10.92 -7.31 -10.30
N LEU A 204 9.90 -6.77 -11.00
CA LEU A 204 10.10 -6.00 -12.23
C LEU A 204 10.87 -4.70 -11.96
N VAL A 205 10.54 -3.98 -10.90
CA VAL A 205 11.24 -2.73 -10.54
C VAL A 205 12.67 -3.01 -10.13
N MET A 206 12.93 -4.03 -9.31
CA MET A 206 14.27 -4.46 -8.95
C MET A 206 15.09 -4.88 -10.18
N GLY A 207 14.48 -5.59 -11.10
CA GLY A 207 15.08 -5.92 -12.40
C GLY A 207 15.44 -4.68 -13.22
N THR A 208 14.52 -3.71 -13.30
CA THR A 208 14.73 -2.42 -13.98
C THR A 208 15.92 -1.66 -13.39
N LEU A 209 16.02 -1.59 -12.06
CA LEU A 209 17.14 -0.93 -11.37
C LEU A 209 18.47 -1.64 -11.61
N SER A 210 18.45 -2.96 -11.60
CA SER A 210 19.67 -3.78 -11.85
C SER A 210 20.22 -3.62 -13.28
N GLU A 211 19.35 -3.33 -14.25
CA GLU A 211 19.70 -3.12 -15.66
C GLU A 211 19.70 -1.62 -16.05
N ARG A 212 20.17 -0.74 -15.18
CA ARG A 212 20.36 0.69 -15.43
C ARG A 212 19.10 1.43 -15.91
N GLY A 213 17.93 1.04 -15.40
CA GLY A 213 16.67 1.70 -15.71
C GLY A 213 16.02 1.26 -17.02
N THR A 214 16.39 0.11 -17.59
CA THR A 214 15.73 -0.41 -18.79
C THR A 214 14.24 -0.59 -18.60
N ARG A 215 13.46 -0.31 -19.64
CA ARG A 215 11.99 -0.46 -19.57
C ARG A 215 11.54 -1.92 -19.58
N HIS A 216 12.37 -2.80 -20.09
CA HIS A 216 12.11 -4.23 -20.25
C HIS A 216 13.31 -5.02 -19.70
N PRO A 217 13.38 -5.22 -18.36
CA PRO A 217 14.44 -5.99 -17.76
C PRO A 217 14.40 -7.44 -18.24
N SER A 218 15.57 -8.09 -18.27
CA SER A 218 15.66 -9.48 -18.66
C SER A 218 14.88 -10.38 -17.72
N LYS A 219 14.17 -11.37 -18.25
CA LYS A 219 13.39 -12.32 -17.45
C LYS A 219 14.25 -13.02 -16.39
N ARG A 220 15.54 -13.28 -16.68
CA ARG A 220 16.48 -13.92 -15.75
C ARG A 220 16.67 -13.08 -14.48
N ILE A 221 16.82 -11.77 -14.61
CA ILE A 221 17.01 -10.86 -13.46
C ILE A 221 15.70 -10.71 -12.67
N VAL A 222 14.54 -10.64 -13.34
CA VAL A 222 13.25 -10.62 -12.67
C VAL A 222 13.02 -11.90 -11.86
N VAL A 223 13.30 -13.07 -12.44
CA VAL A 223 13.23 -14.37 -11.75
C VAL A 223 14.20 -14.43 -10.58
N PHE A 224 15.43 -13.97 -10.77
CA PHE A 224 16.43 -13.93 -9.71
C PHE A 224 15.94 -13.10 -8.50
N TRP A 225 15.47 -11.89 -8.72
CA TRP A 225 14.95 -11.03 -7.65
C TRP A 225 13.69 -11.60 -7.00
N GLY A 226 12.78 -12.15 -7.79
CA GLY A 226 11.57 -12.79 -7.27
C GLY A 226 11.90 -13.99 -6.39
N THR A 227 12.78 -14.87 -6.85
CA THR A 227 13.21 -16.04 -6.07
C THR A 227 13.98 -15.65 -4.81
N LEU A 228 14.83 -14.63 -4.90
CA LEU A 228 15.59 -14.12 -3.76
C LEU A 228 14.64 -13.53 -2.70
N THR A 229 13.65 -12.74 -3.10
CA THR A 229 12.67 -12.15 -2.19
C THR A 229 11.83 -13.22 -1.50
N GLY A 230 11.28 -14.17 -2.26
CA GLY A 230 10.49 -15.27 -1.72
C GLY A 230 11.33 -16.21 -0.85
N GLY A 231 12.56 -16.52 -1.25
CA GLY A 231 13.50 -17.32 -0.46
C GLY A 231 13.88 -16.65 0.85
N THR A 232 14.12 -15.34 0.84
CA THR A 232 14.39 -14.56 2.06
C THR A 232 13.19 -14.58 2.99
N ALA A 233 11.98 -14.37 2.48
CA ALA A 233 10.76 -14.43 3.27
C ALA A 233 10.56 -15.82 3.90
N ALA A 234 10.75 -16.89 3.13
CA ALA A 234 10.67 -18.26 3.63
C ALA A 234 11.72 -18.55 4.71
N LEU A 235 12.96 -18.10 4.51
CA LEU A 235 14.05 -18.28 5.47
C LEU A 235 13.78 -17.54 6.79
N ILE A 236 13.35 -16.29 6.74
CA ILE A 236 13.01 -15.50 7.93
C ILE A 236 11.86 -16.14 8.68
N LEU A 237 10.83 -16.62 7.98
CA LEU A 237 9.71 -17.30 8.59
C LEU A 237 10.14 -18.64 9.24
N TRP A 238 11.05 -19.37 8.59
CA TRP A 238 11.59 -20.63 9.12
C TRP A 238 12.41 -20.44 10.39
N THR A 239 13.26 -19.39 10.41
CA THR A 239 14.20 -19.15 11.53
C THR A 239 13.60 -18.32 12.65
N GLY A 240 12.75 -17.35 12.32
CA GLY A 240 12.20 -16.38 13.28
C GLY A 240 10.82 -16.75 13.84
N GLY A 241 10.12 -17.74 13.28
CA GLY A 241 8.79 -18.15 13.74
C GLY A 241 7.82 -16.97 13.83
N THR A 242 7.17 -16.80 14.98
CA THR A 242 6.21 -15.71 15.26
C THR A 242 6.87 -14.33 15.30
N ASP A 243 8.15 -14.24 15.63
CA ASP A 243 8.90 -12.97 15.75
C ASP A 243 9.45 -12.49 14.40
N ALA A 244 9.33 -13.32 13.36
CA ALA A 244 9.81 -13.00 12.00
C ALA A 244 9.22 -11.70 11.46
N LEU A 245 7.93 -11.49 11.67
CA LEU A 245 7.23 -10.28 11.22
C LEU A 245 7.79 -9.02 11.90
N GLN A 246 8.04 -9.08 13.21
CA GLN A 246 8.59 -7.96 13.97
C GLN A 246 10.02 -7.63 13.52
N GLY A 247 10.82 -8.65 13.23
CA GLY A 247 12.16 -8.49 12.65
C GLY A 247 12.12 -7.78 11.29
N LEU A 248 11.21 -8.17 10.39
CA LEU A 248 11.00 -7.52 9.09
C LEU A 248 10.54 -6.07 9.24
N GLN A 249 9.64 -5.77 10.17
CA GLN A 249 9.20 -4.41 10.46
C GLN A 249 10.37 -3.52 10.92
N THR A 250 11.20 -4.02 11.83
CA THR A 250 12.39 -3.30 12.31
C THR A 250 13.39 -3.05 11.17
N MET A 251 13.64 -4.04 10.33
CA MET A 251 14.51 -3.87 9.15
C MET A 251 13.94 -2.85 8.16
N THR A 252 12.64 -2.82 7.97
CA THR A 252 11.97 -1.82 7.11
C THR A 252 12.18 -0.41 7.63
N ILE A 253 12.07 -0.19 8.95
CA ILE A 253 12.31 1.12 9.57
C ILE A 253 13.76 1.58 9.34
N ILE A 254 14.73 0.69 9.57
CA ILE A 254 16.16 0.99 9.39
C ILE A 254 16.44 1.32 7.90
N ALA A 255 15.92 0.50 6.99
CA ALA A 255 16.12 0.69 5.55
C ALA A 255 15.44 1.95 5.00
N ALA A 256 14.36 2.43 5.62
CA ALA A 256 13.66 3.63 5.21
C ALA A 256 14.43 4.93 5.50
N ALA A 257 15.29 4.94 6.52
CA ALA A 257 15.98 6.16 6.95
C ALA A 257 16.80 6.86 5.84
N PRO A 258 17.66 6.17 5.05
CA PRO A 258 18.37 6.82 3.95
C PRO A 258 17.43 7.32 2.84
N PHE A 259 16.30 6.65 2.59
CA PHE A 259 15.33 7.11 1.60
C PHE A 259 14.61 8.39 2.01
N LEU A 260 14.44 8.64 3.31
CA LEU A 260 13.90 9.90 3.80
C LEU A 260 14.78 11.10 3.38
N LEU A 261 16.10 10.97 3.48
CA LEU A 261 17.03 12.01 3.05
C LEU A 261 16.95 12.24 1.54
N VAL A 262 16.86 11.15 0.75
CA VAL A 262 16.65 11.24 -0.70
C VAL A 262 15.34 11.95 -1.03
N MET A 263 14.25 11.64 -0.32
CA MET A 263 12.95 12.30 -0.53
C MET A 263 13.01 13.80 -0.25
N ILE A 264 13.70 14.22 0.80
CA ILE A 264 13.91 15.65 1.08
C ILE A 264 14.67 16.31 -0.09
N GLY A 265 15.72 15.66 -0.58
CA GLY A 265 16.45 16.12 -1.76
C GLY A 265 15.57 16.25 -3.01
N LEU A 266 14.70 15.27 -3.24
CA LEU A 266 13.73 15.30 -4.35
C LEU A 266 12.71 16.43 -4.22
N CYS A 267 12.22 16.73 -3.01
CA CYS A 267 11.34 17.88 -2.76
C CYS A 267 12.03 19.21 -3.11
N VAL A 268 13.30 19.36 -2.73
CA VAL A 268 14.09 20.55 -3.06
C VAL A 268 14.32 20.65 -4.57
N SER A 269 14.65 19.54 -5.23
CA SER A 269 14.82 19.48 -6.70
C SER A 269 13.54 19.87 -7.41
N LEU A 270 12.42 19.27 -7.04
CA LEU A 270 11.11 19.56 -7.63
C LEU A 270 10.74 21.04 -7.47
N TYR A 271 10.95 21.60 -6.28
CA TYR A 271 10.70 23.04 -6.05
C TYR A 271 11.54 23.92 -6.98
N ARG A 272 12.83 23.60 -7.14
CA ARG A 272 13.73 24.36 -8.03
C ARG A 272 13.34 24.21 -9.50
N ASP A 273 12.98 23.02 -9.94
CA ASP A 273 12.60 22.76 -11.32
C ASP A 273 11.29 23.49 -11.69
N VAL A 274 10.28 23.39 -10.80
CA VAL A 274 8.99 24.10 -10.99
C VAL A 274 9.19 25.63 -10.97
N SER A 275 10.02 26.13 -10.07
CA SER A 275 10.30 27.58 -9.96
C SER A 275 11.04 28.17 -11.17
N ARG A 276 11.67 27.31 -11.99
CA ARG A 276 12.42 27.72 -13.20
C ARG A 276 11.70 27.33 -14.49
N ASP A 277 10.51 26.73 -14.39
CA ASP A 277 9.76 26.32 -15.57
C ASP A 277 9.36 27.55 -16.40
N PRO A 278 9.69 27.61 -17.70
CA PRO A 278 9.34 28.73 -18.58
C PRO A 278 7.84 29.02 -18.63
N LEU A 279 6.99 28.03 -18.40
CA LEU A 279 5.53 28.19 -18.33
C LEU A 279 5.07 28.96 -17.08
N ILE A 280 5.89 29.00 -16.04
CA ILE A 280 5.61 29.70 -14.77
C ILE A 280 6.29 31.07 -14.73
N VAL A 281 7.55 31.12 -15.19
CA VAL A 281 8.37 32.34 -15.13
C VAL A 281 8.03 33.33 -16.25
N GLY A 282 7.32 32.87 -17.29
CA GLY A 282 7.03 33.69 -18.49
C GLY A 282 8.25 33.81 -19.42
N PRO A 283 8.06 34.33 -20.62
CA PRO A 283 9.16 34.52 -21.58
C PRO A 283 10.16 35.53 -21.03
N THR A 284 11.42 35.11 -20.98
CA THR A 284 12.53 36.00 -20.62
C THR A 284 12.63 37.12 -21.66
N LYS A 285 12.94 38.34 -21.22
CA LYS A 285 13.09 39.50 -22.11
C LYS A 285 14.03 39.25 -23.30
N GLU A 286 14.95 38.31 -23.20
CA GLU A 286 15.82 37.87 -24.30
C GLU A 286 15.07 37.13 -25.41
N SER A 287 14.10 36.29 -25.08
CA SER A 287 13.29 35.55 -26.06
C SER A 287 12.25 36.44 -26.77
N GLU A 288 11.89 37.55 -26.16
CA GLU A 288 11.03 38.59 -26.79
C GLU A 288 11.82 39.42 -27.80
N HIS A 289 13.10 39.73 -27.54
CA HIS A 289 14.00 40.43 -28.45
C HIS A 289 14.33 39.59 -29.71
N GLU A 290 14.54 38.29 -29.53
CA GLU A 290 14.82 37.36 -30.63
C GLU A 290 13.59 37.21 -31.56
N ARG A 291 12.39 37.11 -31.00
CA ARG A 291 11.14 37.08 -31.81
C ARG A 291 10.86 38.35 -32.56
N VAL A 292 11.22 39.50 -32.04
CA VAL A 292 11.05 40.79 -32.71
C VAL A 292 12.12 40.99 -33.82
N SER A 293 13.33 40.46 -33.66
CA SER A 293 14.37 40.50 -34.69
C SER A 293 14.10 39.56 -35.88
N ASP A 294 13.40 38.43 -35.67
CA ASP A 294 13.05 37.50 -36.74
C ASP A 294 11.78 37.93 -37.54
N THR A 295 11.11 38.99 -37.10
CA THR A 295 9.90 39.54 -37.79
C THR A 295 10.15 40.85 -38.51
N LEU A 296 11.36 41.39 -38.49
CA LEU A 296 11.83 42.55 -39.24
C LEU A 296 12.79 42.13 -40.38
#